data_d7d9a3c8260fb5c9b5c6b1f09ce3dcf9
#
_entry.id   d7d9a3c8260fb5c9b5c6b1f09ce3dcf9
#
_cell.length_a   1.000
_cell.length_b   1.000
_cell.length_c   1.000
_cell.angle_alpha   90.00
_cell.angle_beta   90.00
_cell.angle_gamma   90.00
#
_symmetry.space_group_name_H-M   'P 1'
#
loop_
_entity.id
_entity.type
_entity.pdbx_description
1 polymer ?
#
loop_
_entity_poly.entity_id
_entity_poly.type
_entity_poly.pdbx_seq_one_letter_code
_entity_poly.pdbx_strand_id
1 'polypeptide(L)'
;MFKVINWIVVSRSQLLADLLDTRWPQEFLVKLVKVTPEKVETEIKKGGVSLIVIDLATVDVQNAYQIQRHVEKEYASRVVFLHYPRQIDARFLIHPTVTAGIFYCDASLEDVGQGLANILRGKSVIPAQLIHNSGDDQSNLEGSDNLTIREREVLQALLSGSTNVNIASQLFVSESTIKTHLYRAFRKIGVSSRGQAIAWAQTHLHEVHL
;
A
#
# COMPACT_ATOMS: atom_id res chain seq x y z
N MET A 1 -17.49 -8.78 -28.74
CA MET A 1 -18.18 -8.25 -27.53
C MET A 1 -17.10 -7.58 -26.70
N PHE A 2 -17.07 -6.24 -26.64
CA PHE A 2 -16.06 -5.51 -25.87
C PHE A 2 -16.36 -5.70 -24.38
N LYS A 3 -15.39 -6.21 -23.63
CA LYS A 3 -15.53 -6.37 -22.17
C LYS A 3 -15.32 -5.00 -21.51
N VAL A 4 -16.33 -4.50 -20.82
CA VAL A 4 -16.17 -3.29 -20.01
C VAL A 4 -15.30 -3.64 -18.81
N ILE A 5 -14.25 -2.89 -18.60
CA ILE A 5 -13.29 -3.07 -17.52
C ILE A 5 -13.58 -2.02 -16.43
N ASN A 6 -13.96 -2.45 -15.24
CA ASN A 6 -14.27 -1.54 -14.16
C ASN A 6 -13.03 -1.27 -13.32
N TRP A 7 -12.71 0.00 -13.15
CA TRP A 7 -11.60 0.48 -12.34
C TRP A 7 -12.09 1.40 -11.23
N ILE A 8 -11.40 1.34 -10.10
CA ILE A 8 -11.62 2.27 -8.99
C ILE A 8 -10.36 3.12 -8.84
N VAL A 9 -10.56 4.43 -8.74
CA VAL A 9 -9.52 5.39 -8.33
C VAL A 9 -9.79 5.84 -6.91
N VAL A 10 -8.89 5.45 -6.01
CA VAL A 10 -8.94 5.83 -4.60
C VAL A 10 -8.13 7.10 -4.42
N SER A 11 -8.82 8.23 -4.37
CA SER A 11 -8.20 9.55 -4.24
C SER A 11 -9.19 10.55 -3.64
N ARG A 12 -8.68 11.56 -2.94
CA ARG A 12 -9.44 12.74 -2.54
C ARG A 12 -9.43 13.84 -3.62
N SER A 13 -8.59 13.70 -4.66
CA SER A 13 -8.49 14.64 -5.78
C SER A 13 -9.47 14.30 -6.89
N GLN A 14 -10.40 15.21 -7.21
CA GLN A 14 -11.28 15.08 -8.38
C GLN A 14 -10.49 15.25 -9.67
N LEU A 15 -9.56 16.19 -9.70
CA LEU A 15 -8.76 16.47 -10.88
C LEU A 15 -8.01 15.24 -11.41
N LEU A 16 -7.43 14.45 -10.50
CA LEU A 16 -6.72 13.23 -10.89
C LEU A 16 -7.65 12.22 -11.58
N ALA A 17 -8.84 12.01 -11.02
CA ALA A 17 -9.82 11.10 -11.62
C ALA A 17 -10.25 11.56 -13.02
N ASP A 18 -10.54 12.85 -13.18
CA ASP A 18 -10.94 13.43 -14.47
C ASP A 18 -9.81 13.35 -15.51
N LEU A 19 -8.55 13.61 -15.09
CA LEU A 19 -7.38 13.47 -15.97
C LEU A 19 -7.17 12.01 -16.42
N LEU A 20 -7.33 11.06 -15.53
CA LEU A 20 -7.23 9.66 -15.87
C LEU A 20 -8.34 9.22 -16.82
N ASP A 21 -9.57 9.69 -16.63
CA ASP A 21 -10.72 9.31 -17.47
C ASP A 21 -10.57 9.78 -18.92
N THR A 22 -9.80 10.83 -19.18
CA THR A 22 -9.59 11.37 -20.54
C THR A 22 -8.44 10.72 -21.32
N ARG A 23 -7.66 9.83 -20.72
CA ARG A 23 -6.37 9.36 -21.28
C ARG A 23 -6.33 7.88 -21.64
N TRP A 24 -7.46 7.21 -21.70
CA TRP A 24 -7.49 5.78 -22.06
C TRP A 24 -7.31 5.57 -23.56
N PRO A 25 -6.56 4.52 -23.97
CA PRO A 25 -6.57 4.06 -25.34
C PRO A 25 -8.00 3.66 -25.75
N GLN A 26 -8.45 4.13 -26.92
CA GLN A 26 -9.80 3.87 -27.42
C GLN A 26 -10.13 2.37 -27.61
N GLU A 27 -9.10 1.53 -27.62
CA GLU A 27 -9.25 0.07 -27.72
C GLU A 27 -9.81 -0.59 -26.44
N PHE A 28 -9.85 0.15 -25.30
CA PHE A 28 -10.35 -0.35 -24.03
C PHE A 28 -11.58 0.43 -23.57
N LEU A 29 -12.65 -0.29 -23.25
CA LEU A 29 -13.81 0.30 -22.59
C LEU A 29 -13.59 0.25 -21.08
N VAL A 30 -12.96 1.28 -20.52
CA VAL A 30 -12.72 1.42 -19.08
C VAL A 30 -13.83 2.27 -18.48
N LYS A 31 -14.50 1.74 -17.46
CA LYS A 31 -15.39 2.50 -16.58
C LYS A 31 -14.61 2.81 -15.30
N LEU A 32 -14.29 4.07 -15.12
CA LEU A 32 -13.55 4.55 -13.96
C LEU A 32 -14.52 5.13 -12.93
N VAL A 33 -14.39 4.68 -11.68
CA VAL A 33 -15.18 5.19 -10.55
C VAL A 33 -14.23 5.74 -9.50
N LYS A 34 -14.37 7.03 -9.18
CA LYS A 34 -13.63 7.65 -8.08
C LYS A 34 -14.31 7.33 -6.76
N VAL A 35 -13.51 6.92 -5.78
CA VAL A 35 -13.96 6.69 -4.40
C VAL A 35 -12.97 7.27 -3.40
N THR A 36 -13.49 7.67 -2.24
CA THR A 36 -12.63 8.00 -1.09
C THR A 36 -12.20 6.72 -0.37
N PRO A 37 -11.09 6.73 0.39
CA PRO A 37 -10.58 5.54 1.09
C PRO A 37 -11.64 4.83 1.94
N GLU A 38 -12.54 5.60 2.56
CA GLU A 38 -13.57 5.09 3.47
C GLU A 38 -14.68 4.29 2.73
N LYS A 39 -14.82 4.50 1.42
CA LYS A 39 -15.87 3.86 0.59
C LYS A 39 -15.36 2.72 -0.29
N VAL A 40 -14.05 2.48 -0.30
CA VAL A 40 -13.41 1.49 -1.19
C VAL A 40 -14.02 0.10 -0.99
N GLU A 41 -14.12 -0.35 0.25
CA GLU A 41 -14.64 -1.67 0.58
C GLU A 41 -16.08 -1.88 0.07
N THR A 42 -16.92 -0.87 0.25
CA THR A 42 -18.31 -0.91 -0.24
C THR A 42 -18.37 -0.99 -1.77
N GLU A 43 -17.47 -0.30 -2.47
CA GLU A 43 -17.44 -0.29 -3.93
C GLU A 43 -16.90 -1.62 -4.49
N ILE A 44 -15.85 -2.18 -3.89
CA ILE A 44 -15.29 -3.47 -4.30
C ILE A 44 -16.31 -4.60 -4.12
N LYS A 45 -17.08 -4.58 -3.03
CA LYS A 45 -18.14 -5.57 -2.74
C LYS A 45 -19.25 -5.62 -3.79
N LYS A 46 -19.45 -4.56 -4.57
CA LYS A 46 -20.39 -4.59 -5.72
C LYS A 46 -19.92 -5.53 -6.83
N GLY A 47 -18.67 -5.92 -6.81
CA GLY A 47 -18.08 -6.88 -7.72
C GLY A 47 -17.64 -6.30 -9.07
N GLY A 48 -16.90 -7.11 -9.84
CA GLY A 48 -16.50 -6.77 -11.20
C GLY A 48 -15.34 -5.76 -11.31
N VAL A 49 -14.73 -5.35 -10.21
CA VAL A 49 -13.55 -4.46 -10.21
C VAL A 49 -12.32 -5.27 -10.59
N SER A 50 -11.59 -4.84 -11.61
CA SER A 50 -10.38 -5.52 -12.08
C SER A 50 -9.09 -4.83 -11.65
N LEU A 51 -9.13 -3.51 -11.45
CA LEU A 51 -7.98 -2.72 -11.02
C LEU A 51 -8.39 -1.62 -10.04
N ILE A 52 -7.53 -1.41 -9.04
CA ILE A 52 -7.66 -0.36 -8.05
C ILE A 52 -6.42 0.53 -8.13
N VAL A 53 -6.62 1.78 -8.46
CA VAL A 53 -5.57 2.81 -8.53
C VAL A 53 -5.61 3.60 -7.23
N ILE A 54 -4.53 3.58 -6.45
CA ILE A 54 -4.42 4.27 -5.17
C ILE A 54 -3.48 5.46 -5.30
N ASP A 55 -3.98 6.64 -5.00
CA ASP A 55 -3.25 7.90 -5.04
C ASP A 55 -2.59 8.18 -3.68
N LEU A 56 -1.30 7.91 -3.56
CA LEU A 56 -0.53 8.12 -2.32
C LEU A 56 -0.25 9.59 -2.00
N ALA A 57 -0.60 10.53 -2.88
CA ALA A 57 -0.59 11.96 -2.54
C ALA A 57 -1.75 12.35 -1.61
N THR A 58 -2.88 11.64 -1.69
CA THR A 58 -4.09 11.96 -0.92
C THR A 58 -4.55 10.83 0.01
N VAL A 59 -4.00 9.64 -0.17
CA VAL A 59 -4.25 8.45 0.67
C VAL A 59 -2.96 8.12 1.40
N ASP A 60 -3.00 8.10 2.71
CA ASP A 60 -1.82 7.73 3.48
C ASP A 60 -1.45 6.25 3.28
N VAL A 61 -0.19 5.95 3.52
CA VAL A 61 0.41 4.64 3.26
C VAL A 61 -0.26 3.53 4.09
N GLN A 62 -0.81 3.87 5.25
CA GLN A 62 -1.54 2.94 6.12
C GLN A 62 -2.85 2.48 5.47
N ASN A 63 -3.67 3.43 5.07
CA ASN A 63 -4.91 3.12 4.38
C ASN A 63 -4.64 2.37 3.06
N ALA A 64 -3.60 2.77 2.33
CA ALA A 64 -3.18 2.07 1.11
C ALA A 64 -2.83 0.60 1.38
N TYR A 65 -2.08 0.32 2.45
CA TYR A 65 -1.72 -1.03 2.87
C TYR A 65 -2.96 -1.85 3.28
N GLN A 66 -3.87 -1.26 4.05
CA GLN A 66 -5.10 -1.94 4.46
C GLN A 66 -5.96 -2.31 3.25
N ILE A 67 -6.13 -1.39 2.30
CA ILE A 67 -6.85 -1.65 1.05
C ILE A 67 -6.20 -2.79 0.28
N GLN A 68 -4.88 -2.77 0.11
CA GLN A 68 -4.15 -3.82 -0.60
C GLN A 68 -4.31 -5.19 0.06
N ARG A 69 -4.19 -5.27 1.39
CA ARG A 69 -4.38 -6.52 2.14
C ARG A 69 -5.79 -7.07 2.03
N HIS A 70 -6.79 -6.19 2.00
CA HIS A 70 -8.18 -6.60 1.81
C HIS A 70 -8.39 -7.16 0.39
N VAL A 71 -7.85 -6.48 -0.62
CA VAL A 71 -7.89 -6.92 -2.02
C VAL A 71 -7.19 -8.27 -2.21
N GLU A 72 -6.03 -8.47 -1.58
CA GLU A 72 -5.27 -9.71 -1.65
C GLU A 72 -6.06 -10.92 -1.13
N LYS A 73 -6.78 -10.73 -0.04
CA LYS A 73 -7.49 -11.83 0.65
C LYS A 73 -8.82 -12.22 0.00
N GLU A 74 -9.54 -11.26 -0.55
CA GLU A 74 -10.94 -11.44 -0.90
C GLU A 74 -11.25 -11.26 -2.39
N TYR A 75 -10.33 -10.66 -3.18
CA TYR A 75 -10.63 -10.26 -4.55
C TYR A 75 -9.50 -10.60 -5.52
N ALA A 76 -9.86 -10.89 -6.77
CA ALA A 76 -8.90 -11.09 -7.86
C ALA A 76 -8.45 -9.77 -8.53
N SER A 77 -8.65 -8.63 -7.85
CA SER A 77 -8.26 -7.31 -8.35
C SER A 77 -6.77 -7.07 -8.18
N ARG A 78 -6.20 -6.25 -9.06
CA ARG A 78 -4.81 -5.79 -8.96
C ARG A 78 -4.74 -4.34 -8.49
N VAL A 79 -3.63 -3.93 -7.92
CA VAL A 79 -3.44 -2.59 -7.35
C VAL A 79 -2.34 -1.84 -8.10
N VAL A 80 -2.57 -0.56 -8.34
CA VAL A 80 -1.58 0.39 -8.87
C VAL A 80 -1.43 1.52 -7.87
N PHE A 81 -0.19 1.92 -7.61
CA PHE A 81 0.12 3.07 -6.77
C PHE A 81 0.58 4.24 -7.62
N LEU A 82 -0.09 5.38 -7.48
CA LEU A 82 0.33 6.67 -8.02
C LEU A 82 0.98 7.51 -6.93
N HIS A 83 1.83 8.44 -7.32
CA HIS A 83 2.60 9.31 -6.43
C HIS A 83 3.39 8.53 -5.36
N TYR A 84 3.97 7.40 -5.78
CA TYR A 84 4.76 6.57 -4.88
C TYR A 84 5.95 7.35 -4.32
N PRO A 85 6.15 7.38 -2.99
CA PRO A 85 7.18 8.19 -2.38
C PRO A 85 8.58 7.59 -2.62
N ARG A 86 9.54 8.42 -3.09
CA ARG A 86 10.95 8.02 -3.22
C ARG A 86 11.72 8.06 -1.90
N GLN A 87 11.27 8.95 -0.98
CA GLN A 87 11.98 9.26 0.27
C GLN A 87 11.59 8.35 1.44
N ILE A 88 10.48 7.64 1.32
CA ILE A 88 9.97 6.73 2.35
C ILE A 88 10.09 5.31 1.81
N ASP A 89 10.67 4.42 2.58
CA ASP A 89 10.69 3.01 2.20
C ASP A 89 9.28 2.40 2.35
N ALA A 90 8.53 2.49 1.28
CA ALA A 90 7.18 1.92 1.16
C ALA A 90 7.17 0.58 0.41
N ARG A 91 8.32 -0.11 0.29
CA ARG A 91 8.44 -1.40 -0.44
C ARG A 91 7.51 -2.48 0.08
N PHE A 92 7.08 -2.39 1.33
CA PHE A 92 6.06 -3.29 1.89
C PHE A 92 4.69 -3.21 1.19
N LEU A 93 4.42 -2.15 0.39
CA LEU A 93 3.26 -2.07 -0.48
C LEU A 93 3.42 -2.90 -1.76
N ILE A 94 4.62 -3.40 -2.07
CA ILE A 94 4.87 -4.14 -3.28
C ILE A 94 4.61 -5.62 -3.01
N HIS A 95 3.49 -6.10 -3.55
CA HIS A 95 3.13 -7.52 -3.44
C HIS A 95 3.20 -8.18 -4.82
N PRO A 96 3.94 -9.29 -4.99
CA PRO A 96 4.20 -9.88 -6.30
C PRO A 96 2.95 -10.23 -7.12
N THR A 97 1.88 -10.65 -6.46
CA THR A 97 0.64 -11.09 -7.13
C THR A 97 -0.41 -9.99 -7.26
N VAL A 98 -0.38 -8.98 -6.38
CA VAL A 98 -1.43 -7.95 -6.30
C VAL A 98 -0.99 -6.65 -6.96
N THR A 99 0.29 -6.24 -6.79
CA THR A 99 0.78 -4.97 -7.32
C THR A 99 1.00 -5.06 -8.83
N ALA A 100 0.21 -4.31 -9.60
CA ALA A 100 0.30 -4.23 -11.04
C ALA A 100 1.24 -3.14 -11.53
N GLY A 101 1.33 -2.02 -10.80
CA GLY A 101 2.14 -0.88 -11.21
C GLY A 101 2.46 0.09 -10.10
N ILE A 102 3.55 0.82 -10.28
CA ILE A 102 4.03 1.85 -9.38
C ILE A 102 4.52 3.03 -10.23
N PHE A 103 3.98 4.21 -9.94
CA PHE A 103 4.38 5.46 -10.56
C PHE A 103 4.80 6.46 -9.49
N TYR A 104 5.98 7.02 -9.64
CA TYR A 104 6.51 8.03 -8.73
C TYR A 104 5.76 9.37 -8.87
N CYS A 105 5.94 10.28 -7.93
CA CYS A 105 5.32 11.60 -7.93
C CYS A 105 5.78 12.51 -9.09
N ASP A 106 6.91 12.20 -9.73
CA ASP A 106 7.47 12.90 -10.88
C ASP A 106 7.12 12.24 -12.23
N ALA A 107 6.34 11.15 -12.23
CA ALA A 107 5.85 10.53 -13.45
C ALA A 107 4.89 11.47 -14.20
N SER A 108 5.11 11.63 -15.50
CA SER A 108 4.21 12.41 -16.34
C SER A 108 2.86 11.70 -16.51
N LEU A 109 1.82 12.47 -16.84
CA LEU A 109 0.51 11.88 -17.16
C LEU A 109 0.58 10.93 -18.35
N GLU A 110 1.50 11.19 -19.30
CA GLU A 110 1.74 10.32 -20.43
C GLU A 110 2.36 8.98 -20.00
N ASP A 111 3.37 9.00 -19.14
CA ASP A 111 4.00 7.79 -18.59
C ASP A 111 2.98 6.94 -17.82
N VAL A 112 2.14 7.59 -17.02
CA VAL A 112 1.06 6.92 -16.28
C VAL A 112 0.07 6.29 -17.26
N GLY A 113 -0.39 7.02 -18.27
CA GLY A 113 -1.33 6.52 -19.30
C GLY A 113 -0.76 5.32 -20.04
N GLN A 114 0.49 5.40 -20.51
CA GLN A 114 1.19 4.32 -21.20
C GLN A 114 1.36 3.09 -20.29
N GLY A 115 1.73 3.32 -19.03
CA GLY A 115 1.89 2.27 -18.05
C GLY A 115 0.58 1.56 -17.74
N LEU A 116 -0.50 2.31 -17.55
CA LEU A 116 -1.83 1.75 -17.34
C LEU A 116 -2.32 0.94 -18.57
N ALA A 117 -2.05 1.41 -19.79
CA ALA A 117 -2.33 0.65 -21.01
C ALA A 117 -1.54 -0.69 -21.04
N ASN A 118 -0.28 -0.69 -20.61
CA ASN A 118 0.50 -1.92 -20.47
C ASN A 118 -0.08 -2.88 -19.44
N ILE A 119 -0.58 -2.34 -18.32
CA ILE A 119 -1.24 -3.12 -17.27
C ILE A 119 -2.54 -3.75 -17.78
N LEU A 120 -3.31 -3.03 -18.59
CA LEU A 120 -4.50 -3.58 -19.28
C LEU A 120 -4.17 -4.76 -20.20
N ARG A 121 -2.98 -4.75 -20.80
CA ARG A 121 -2.46 -5.85 -21.63
C ARG A 121 -1.83 -6.98 -20.81
N GLY A 122 -2.01 -6.97 -19.47
CA GLY A 122 -1.55 -8.02 -18.56
C GLY A 122 -0.10 -7.89 -18.08
N LYS A 123 0.60 -6.80 -18.43
CA LYS A 123 1.97 -6.54 -17.94
C LYS A 123 1.96 -5.96 -16.53
N SER A 124 3.10 -6.00 -15.85
CA SER A 124 3.36 -5.24 -14.62
C SER A 124 4.32 -4.09 -14.94
N VAL A 125 4.09 -2.95 -14.31
CA VAL A 125 4.90 -1.73 -14.47
C VAL A 125 5.45 -1.32 -13.11
N ILE A 126 6.55 -1.96 -12.72
CA ILE A 126 7.22 -1.72 -11.44
C ILE A 126 8.65 -1.27 -11.73
N PRO A 127 9.11 -0.14 -11.19
CA PRO A 127 10.49 0.34 -11.36
C PRO A 127 11.51 -0.71 -10.94
N ALA A 128 12.55 -0.93 -11.75
CA ALA A 128 13.56 -1.96 -11.53
C ALA A 128 14.27 -1.82 -10.16
N GLN A 129 14.47 -0.58 -9.71
CA GLN A 129 15.09 -0.29 -8.41
C GLN A 129 14.28 -0.84 -7.21
N LEU A 130 12.97 -1.04 -7.38
CA LEU A 130 12.10 -1.60 -6.35
C LEU A 130 12.08 -3.14 -6.38
N ILE A 131 12.46 -3.74 -7.51
CA ILE A 131 12.50 -5.19 -7.69
C ILE A 131 13.83 -5.77 -7.20
N HIS A 132 14.96 -5.13 -7.52
CA HIS A 132 16.29 -5.69 -7.29
C HIS A 132 16.73 -5.73 -5.82
N ASN A 133 16.10 -4.95 -4.95
CA ASN A 133 16.41 -5.00 -3.51
C ASN A 133 15.52 -5.99 -2.72
N SER A 134 14.76 -6.82 -3.42
CA SER A 134 13.96 -7.88 -2.79
C SER A 134 14.81 -9.11 -2.39
N GLY A 135 16.10 -9.11 -2.73
CA GLY A 135 17.01 -10.23 -2.46
C GLY A 135 17.52 -10.35 -1.03
N ASP A 136 17.56 -9.24 -0.28
CA ASP A 136 18.08 -9.25 1.10
C ASP A 136 16.99 -9.37 2.17
N ASP A 137 15.70 -9.17 1.81
CA ASP A 137 14.57 -9.28 2.76
C ASP A 137 13.77 -10.59 2.62
N GLN A 138 14.16 -11.52 1.72
CA GLN A 138 13.47 -12.80 1.54
C GLN A 138 13.93 -13.94 2.45
N SER A 139 14.92 -13.73 3.27
CA SER A 139 15.21 -14.66 4.35
C SER A 139 14.40 -14.29 5.58
N ASN A 140 13.41 -15.08 5.91
CA ASN A 140 12.64 -15.15 7.15
C ASN A 140 11.17 -14.69 7.09
N LEU A 141 10.36 -15.52 6.46
CA LEU A 141 8.90 -15.56 6.64
C LEU A 141 8.45 -16.60 7.68
N GLU A 142 9.22 -16.81 8.74
CA GLU A 142 8.77 -17.68 9.85
C GLU A 142 9.29 -17.12 11.19
N GLY A 143 8.36 -16.69 12.05
CA GLY A 143 8.60 -16.47 13.47
C GLY A 143 8.68 -15.01 13.92
N SER A 144 8.19 -14.80 15.13
CA SER A 144 8.19 -13.53 15.87
C SER A 144 9.59 -12.92 16.11
N ASP A 145 10.66 -13.65 15.78
CA ASP A 145 12.05 -13.26 16.06
C ASP A 145 12.67 -12.34 14.99
N ASN A 146 11.95 -12.03 13.93
CA ASN A 146 12.48 -11.26 12.79
C ASN A 146 12.22 -9.74 12.83
N LEU A 147 11.76 -9.21 13.93
CA LEU A 147 11.64 -7.76 14.13
C LEU A 147 13.01 -7.13 14.30
N THR A 148 13.28 -6.06 13.56
CA THR A 148 14.45 -5.22 13.83
C THR A 148 14.30 -4.54 15.19
N ILE A 149 15.42 -4.08 15.75
CA ILE A 149 15.43 -3.33 17.03
C ILE A 149 14.44 -2.15 16.97
N ARG A 150 14.44 -1.39 15.87
CA ARG A 150 13.55 -0.24 15.69
C ARG A 150 12.06 -0.63 15.55
N GLU A 151 11.75 -1.71 14.88
CA GLU A 151 10.39 -2.22 14.78
C GLU A 151 9.88 -2.69 16.15
N ARG A 152 10.73 -3.32 16.93
CA ARG A 152 10.43 -3.74 18.31
C ARG A 152 10.22 -2.55 19.24
N GLU A 153 11.10 -1.54 19.21
CA GLU A 153 10.96 -0.29 19.98
C GLU A 153 9.64 0.43 19.68
N VAL A 154 9.27 0.52 18.39
CA VAL A 154 8.03 1.17 17.98
C VAL A 154 6.81 0.36 18.42
N LEU A 155 6.82 -0.97 18.32
CA LEU A 155 5.75 -1.84 18.83
C LEU A 155 5.64 -1.73 20.36
N GLN A 156 6.75 -1.63 21.06
CA GLN A 156 6.79 -1.47 22.52
C GLN A 156 6.18 -0.12 22.95
N ALA A 157 6.46 0.95 22.20
CA ALA A 157 5.85 2.26 22.43
C ALA A 157 4.33 2.27 22.15
N LEU A 158 3.81 1.36 21.32
CA LEU A 158 2.37 1.18 21.14
C LEU A 158 1.68 0.66 22.41
N LEU A 159 2.36 -0.17 23.19
CA LEU A 159 1.82 -0.74 24.44
C LEU A 159 1.53 0.35 25.48
N SER A 160 2.32 1.42 25.50
CA SER A 160 2.09 2.57 26.36
C SER A 160 1.00 3.52 25.87
N GLY A 161 0.30 3.19 24.78
CA GLY A 161 -0.74 4.03 24.20
C GLY A 161 -0.22 5.27 23.44
N SER A 162 1.09 5.37 23.21
CA SER A 162 1.72 6.52 22.56
C SER A 162 1.23 6.72 21.13
N THR A 163 0.94 7.96 20.73
CA THR A 163 0.64 8.32 19.34
C THR A 163 1.91 8.26 18.49
N ASN A 164 1.76 8.18 17.14
CA ASN A 164 2.92 8.18 16.25
C ASN A 164 3.78 9.44 16.41
N VAL A 165 3.16 10.58 16.69
CA VAL A 165 3.86 11.84 16.97
C VAL A 165 4.69 11.74 18.25
N ASN A 166 4.12 11.16 19.30
CA ASN A 166 4.83 10.98 20.56
C ASN A 166 6.00 10.00 20.41
N ILE A 167 5.79 8.88 19.70
CA ILE A 167 6.84 7.90 19.40
C ILE A 167 7.95 8.55 18.57
N ALA A 168 7.59 9.36 17.57
CA ALA A 168 8.54 10.10 16.74
C ALA A 168 9.43 11.03 17.57
N SER A 169 8.82 11.77 18.51
CA SER A 169 9.55 12.63 19.45
C SER A 169 10.46 11.83 20.39
N GLN A 170 10.00 10.72 20.92
CA GLN A 170 10.79 9.85 21.81
C GLN A 170 12.01 9.21 21.11
N LEU A 171 11.84 8.82 19.85
CA LEU A 171 12.88 8.14 19.07
C LEU A 171 13.71 9.09 18.21
N PHE A 172 13.48 10.41 18.29
CA PHE A 172 14.16 11.46 17.54
C PHE A 172 14.11 11.26 16.02
N VAL A 173 12.95 10.85 15.49
CA VAL A 173 12.69 10.64 14.06
C VAL A 173 11.42 11.33 13.60
N SER A 174 11.14 11.36 12.30
CA SER A 174 9.89 11.91 11.78
C SER A 174 8.70 10.97 12.03
N GLU A 175 7.48 11.52 12.10
CA GLU A 175 6.25 10.72 12.17
C GLU A 175 6.12 9.75 10.99
N SER A 176 6.54 10.17 9.79
CA SER A 176 6.55 9.32 8.59
C SER A 176 7.49 8.11 8.74
N THR A 177 8.63 8.28 9.42
CA THR A 177 9.55 7.19 9.74
C THR A 177 8.91 6.19 10.69
N ILE A 178 8.19 6.66 11.71
CA ILE A 178 7.45 5.78 12.63
C ILE A 178 6.37 4.99 11.89
N LYS A 179 5.59 5.64 11.03
CA LYS A 179 4.60 4.96 10.18
C LYS A 179 5.26 3.83 9.38
N THR A 180 6.41 4.09 8.78
CA THR A 180 7.17 3.09 8.01
C THR A 180 7.58 1.90 8.89
N HIS A 181 8.16 2.14 10.08
CA HIS A 181 8.54 1.06 10.99
C HIS A 181 7.33 0.24 11.46
N LEU A 182 6.21 0.90 11.79
CA LEU A 182 4.97 0.22 12.16
C LEU A 182 4.47 -0.69 11.05
N TYR A 183 4.46 -0.24 9.80
CA TYR A 183 3.96 -1.06 8.70
C TYR A 183 4.84 -2.26 8.40
N ARG A 184 6.16 -2.08 8.47
CA ARG A 184 7.09 -3.21 8.37
C ARG A 184 6.87 -4.21 9.49
N ALA A 185 6.73 -3.72 10.72
CA ALA A 185 6.42 -4.55 11.88
C ALA A 185 5.10 -5.30 11.69
N PHE A 186 4.01 -4.61 11.31
CA PHE A 186 2.71 -5.23 11.10
C PHE A 186 2.75 -6.33 10.06
N ARG A 187 3.47 -6.11 8.96
CA ARG A 187 3.67 -7.12 7.94
C ARG A 187 4.39 -8.36 8.49
N LYS A 188 5.48 -8.15 9.24
CA LYS A 188 6.29 -9.24 9.82
C LYS A 188 5.50 -10.07 10.83
N ILE A 189 4.66 -9.43 11.65
CA ILE A 189 3.83 -10.10 12.65
C ILE A 189 2.45 -10.55 12.11
N GLY A 190 2.15 -10.29 10.83
CA GLY A 190 0.93 -10.77 10.19
C GLY A 190 -0.35 -10.05 10.58
N VAL A 191 -0.27 -8.81 11.13
CA VAL A 191 -1.43 -8.03 11.54
C VAL A 191 -1.75 -6.91 10.56
N SER A 192 -2.99 -6.42 10.56
CA SER A 192 -3.47 -5.37 9.64
C SER A 192 -3.93 -4.09 10.34
N SER A 193 -4.02 -4.08 11.67
CA SER A 193 -4.48 -2.91 12.42
C SER A 193 -3.62 -2.65 13.65
N ARG A 194 -3.64 -1.38 14.11
CA ARG A 194 -2.96 -0.97 15.35
C ARG A 194 -3.43 -1.76 16.57
N GLY A 195 -4.75 -2.01 16.68
CA GLY A 195 -5.30 -2.79 17.81
C GLY A 195 -4.79 -4.22 17.81
N GLN A 196 -4.71 -4.87 16.64
CA GLN A 196 -4.12 -6.20 16.51
C GLN A 196 -2.64 -6.21 16.84
N ALA A 197 -1.90 -5.16 16.45
CA ALA A 197 -0.47 -5.04 16.78
C ALA A 197 -0.25 -4.86 18.29
N ILE A 198 -1.09 -4.10 18.98
CA ILE A 198 -1.05 -3.96 20.44
C ILE A 198 -1.32 -5.31 21.10
N ALA A 199 -2.38 -6.01 20.68
CA ALA A 199 -2.69 -7.34 21.24
C ALA A 199 -1.55 -8.35 21.01
N TRP A 200 -0.96 -8.36 19.81
CA TRP A 200 0.20 -9.19 19.52
C TRP A 200 1.41 -8.82 20.40
N ALA A 201 1.71 -7.52 20.52
CA ALA A 201 2.84 -7.04 21.30
C ALA A 201 2.69 -7.34 22.80
N GLN A 202 1.47 -7.29 23.34
CA GLN A 202 1.16 -7.68 24.72
C GLN A 202 1.54 -9.13 25.01
N THR A 203 1.39 -10.04 24.06
CA THR A 203 1.68 -11.46 24.26
C THR A 203 3.13 -11.83 23.96
N HIS A 204 3.80 -11.11 23.03
CA HIS A 204 5.10 -11.53 22.49
C HIS A 204 6.28 -10.64 22.91
N LEU A 205 6.04 -9.41 23.39
CA LEU A 205 7.13 -8.50 23.77
C LEU A 205 7.42 -8.48 25.29
N HIS A 206 6.67 -9.25 26.08
CA HIS A 206 6.92 -9.36 27.52
C HIS A 206 8.11 -10.27 27.90
N GLU A 207 8.70 -10.97 26.93
CA GLU A 207 9.77 -11.95 27.21
C GLU A 207 11.20 -11.40 27.18
N VAL A 208 11.42 -10.09 27.09
CA VAL A 208 12.78 -9.53 27.11
C VAL A 208 12.89 -8.38 28.09
N HIS A 209 12.82 -8.71 29.36
CA HIS A 209 13.49 -7.97 30.43
C HIS A 209 14.53 -8.90 31.07
N LEU A 210 15.72 -8.85 30.50
CA LEU A 210 16.98 -9.14 31.20
C LEU A 210 18.07 -8.24 30.69
#